data_ae2c557cba2ed0e90062d58ed5135fad
#
_entry.id   ae2c557cba2ed0e90062d58ed5135fad
#
_cell.length_a   1.000
_cell.length_b   1.000
_cell.length_c   1.000
_cell.angle_alpha   90.00
_cell.angle_beta   90.00
_cell.angle_gamma   90.00
#
_symmetry.space_group_name_H-M   'P 1'
#
loop_
_entity.id
_entity.type
_entity.pdbx_description
1 polymer ?
#
loop_
_entity_poly.entity_id
_entity_poly.type
_entity_poly.pdbx_seq_one_letter_code
_entity_poly.pdbx_strand_id
1 'polypeptide(L)'
;QTGDMWILGEHKVLCGDATIKEDVERLMDGQKADMVFTDPPYGVDYDGGIQFTKDGVKTGQQKKLKNDDVSIYLDAIPMMAKYSSGAIYTWFAGTKAKDIYNAIDGIGGDLHALIIWIKNGGYGALNANYKQKHEPCLYWKPKGTSLNFCGETTETTIWEIDKDGKNKMHPTQKPVALGVKAISNHKANTVMDLFLGSGSTLIACEKTNRKCYGMEIDPHYCDVIVKRWEDYTGNKAERIEAASA
;
A
#
# COMPACT_ATOMS: atom_id res chain seq x y z
N GLN A 1 8.15 -15.91 -9.52
CA GLN A 1 6.84 -16.50 -9.88
C GLN A 1 5.89 -16.44 -8.69
N THR A 2 4.59 -16.65 -8.93
CA THR A 2 3.61 -16.72 -7.85
C THR A 2 3.98 -17.82 -6.86
N GLY A 3 3.86 -17.52 -5.56
CA GLY A 3 4.26 -18.40 -4.47
C GLY A 3 5.71 -18.21 -4.00
N ASP A 4 6.55 -17.48 -4.72
CA ASP A 4 7.92 -17.21 -4.23
C ASP A 4 7.89 -16.23 -3.06
N MET A 5 8.77 -16.47 -2.09
CA MET A 5 9.04 -15.54 -1.01
C MET A 5 10.46 -15.01 -1.13
N TRP A 6 10.63 -13.73 -0.90
CA TRP A 6 11.92 -13.05 -0.88
C TRP A 6 12.21 -12.57 0.53
N ILE A 7 13.44 -12.78 0.97
CA ILE A 7 14.01 -12.22 2.20
C ILE A 7 14.96 -11.09 1.81
N LEU A 8 14.64 -9.89 2.25
CA LEU A 8 15.38 -8.65 1.96
C LEU A 8 15.91 -8.08 3.30
N GLY A 9 17.03 -8.60 3.79
CA GLY A 9 17.48 -8.34 5.15
C GLY A 9 16.48 -8.87 6.18
N GLU A 10 15.83 -7.97 6.92
CA GLU A 10 14.77 -8.36 7.87
C GLU A 10 13.34 -8.27 7.29
N HIS A 11 13.20 -7.85 6.03
CA HIS A 11 11.90 -7.77 5.36
C HIS A 11 11.53 -9.10 4.69
N LYS A 12 10.22 -9.34 4.54
CA LYS A 12 9.65 -10.46 3.77
C LYS A 12 8.77 -9.90 2.65
N VAL A 13 8.92 -10.46 1.45
CA VAL A 13 8.03 -10.16 0.31
C VAL A 13 7.52 -11.47 -0.27
N LEU A 14 6.21 -11.64 -0.29
CA LEU A 14 5.56 -12.81 -0.89
C LEU A 14 4.93 -12.40 -2.23
N CYS A 15 5.24 -13.14 -3.29
CA CYS A 15 4.49 -13.08 -4.54
C CYS A 15 3.19 -13.87 -4.37
N GLY A 16 2.10 -13.20 -3.96
CA GLY A 16 0.84 -13.86 -3.57
C GLY A 16 -0.37 -12.96 -3.71
N ASP A 17 -1.53 -13.49 -3.35
CA ASP A 17 -2.82 -12.80 -3.43
C ASP A 17 -3.32 -12.43 -2.03
N ALA A 18 -3.51 -11.13 -1.78
CA ALA A 18 -3.97 -10.58 -0.52
C ALA A 18 -5.38 -11.04 -0.10
N THR A 19 -6.17 -11.60 -1.03
CA THR A 19 -7.50 -12.17 -0.78
C THR A 19 -7.44 -13.63 -0.36
N ILE A 20 -6.30 -14.29 -0.56
CA ILE A 20 -6.08 -15.70 -0.19
C ILE A 20 -5.49 -15.77 1.22
N LYS A 21 -6.27 -16.36 2.13
CA LYS A 21 -5.90 -16.47 3.55
C LYS A 21 -4.58 -17.18 3.76
N GLU A 22 -4.33 -18.27 3.03
CA GLU A 22 -3.14 -19.10 3.10
C GLU A 22 -1.88 -18.33 2.72
N ASP A 23 -1.97 -17.43 1.75
CA ASP A 23 -0.86 -16.57 1.35
C ASP A 23 -0.53 -15.56 2.47
N VAL A 24 -1.56 -14.95 3.08
CA VAL A 24 -1.34 -14.02 4.20
C VAL A 24 -0.80 -14.77 5.42
N GLU A 25 -1.29 -15.97 5.72
CA GLU A 25 -0.77 -16.82 6.81
C GLU A 25 0.70 -17.18 6.60
N ARG A 26 1.07 -17.52 5.39
CA ARG A 26 2.46 -17.83 5.02
C ARG A 26 3.37 -16.60 5.14
N LEU A 27 2.94 -15.43 4.69
CA LEU A 27 3.68 -14.18 4.84
C LEU A 27 3.91 -13.86 6.31
N MET A 28 2.86 -13.95 7.12
CA MET A 28 2.89 -13.53 8.52
C MET A 28 3.52 -14.57 9.44
N ASP A 29 3.56 -15.83 9.05
CA ASP A 29 4.26 -16.92 9.78
C ASP A 29 3.90 -16.94 11.28
N GLY A 30 2.61 -16.94 11.57
CA GLY A 30 2.05 -16.92 12.92
C GLY A 30 2.20 -15.60 13.70
N GLN A 31 2.80 -14.57 13.11
CA GLN A 31 3.00 -13.27 13.74
C GLN A 31 1.84 -12.31 13.43
N LYS A 32 1.78 -11.21 14.20
CA LYS A 32 0.98 -10.03 13.87
C LYS A 32 1.89 -8.84 13.64
N ALA A 33 1.53 -8.03 12.66
CA ALA A 33 2.20 -6.75 12.46
C ALA A 33 1.78 -5.74 13.54
N ASP A 34 2.70 -4.88 13.96
CA ASP A 34 2.42 -3.80 14.91
C ASP A 34 1.59 -2.69 14.26
N MET A 35 1.68 -2.55 12.94
CA MET A 35 0.84 -1.65 12.14
C MET A 35 0.69 -2.13 10.70
N VAL A 36 -0.29 -1.56 10.01
CA VAL A 36 -0.50 -1.73 8.57
C VAL A 36 -0.44 -0.38 7.89
N PHE A 37 0.27 -0.31 6.76
CA PHE A 37 0.25 0.84 5.87
C PHE A 37 0.12 0.33 4.43
N THR A 38 -1.04 0.54 3.80
CA THR A 38 -1.35 -0.17 2.56
C THR A 38 -2.22 0.65 1.61
N ASP A 39 -2.06 0.39 0.30
CA ASP A 39 -2.74 1.07 -0.80
C ASP A 39 -3.39 0.05 -1.74
N PRO A 40 -4.54 -0.54 -1.35
CA PRO A 40 -5.24 -1.52 -2.18
C PRO A 40 -5.69 -0.92 -3.52
N PRO A 41 -5.85 -1.72 -4.58
CA PRO A 41 -6.50 -1.29 -5.82
C PRO A 41 -7.90 -0.73 -5.51
N TYR A 42 -8.27 0.39 -6.17
CA TYR A 42 -9.47 1.14 -5.76
C TYR A 42 -10.78 0.63 -6.38
N GLY A 43 -10.76 -0.39 -7.22
CA GLY A 43 -11.94 -0.90 -7.90
C GLY A 43 -12.60 0.16 -8.80
N VAL A 44 -11.79 1.04 -9.39
CA VAL A 44 -12.26 2.13 -10.27
C VAL A 44 -12.20 1.78 -11.75
N ASP A 45 -12.00 0.50 -12.07
CA ASP A 45 -11.91 -0.01 -13.45
C ASP A 45 -10.87 0.79 -14.26
N TYR A 46 -9.68 0.93 -13.69
CA TYR A 46 -8.60 1.73 -14.29
C TYR A 46 -8.17 1.09 -15.62
N ASP A 47 -8.66 1.65 -16.72
CA ASP A 47 -8.42 1.19 -18.10
C ASP A 47 -7.04 1.57 -18.65
N GLY A 48 -6.15 2.05 -17.76
CA GLY A 48 -4.78 2.41 -18.09
C GLY A 48 -4.62 3.77 -18.78
N GLY A 49 -5.66 4.60 -18.84
CA GLY A 49 -5.63 5.94 -19.41
C GLY A 49 -4.93 6.04 -20.78
N ILE A 50 -5.53 6.71 -21.72
CA ILE A 50 -4.91 6.98 -23.02
C ILE A 50 -3.89 8.11 -22.84
N GLN A 51 -2.62 7.84 -23.16
CA GLN A 51 -1.60 8.89 -23.24
C GLN A 51 -1.63 9.53 -24.63
N PHE A 52 -1.70 10.89 -24.63
CA PHE A 52 -1.59 11.68 -25.84
C PHE A 52 -0.30 12.49 -25.82
N THR A 53 0.34 12.68 -26.98
CA THR A 53 1.38 13.69 -27.15
C THR A 53 0.78 15.10 -27.04
N LYS A 54 1.62 16.14 -26.93
CA LYS A 54 1.16 17.53 -27.00
C LYS A 54 0.37 17.84 -28.28
N ASP A 55 0.60 17.07 -29.32
CA ASP A 55 -0.04 17.22 -30.64
C ASP A 55 -1.27 16.30 -30.80
N GLY A 56 -1.78 15.69 -29.70
CA GLY A 56 -3.02 14.91 -29.69
C GLY A 56 -2.90 13.49 -30.27
N VAL A 57 -1.69 12.99 -30.51
CA VAL A 57 -1.46 11.63 -31.00
C VAL A 57 -1.47 10.63 -29.84
N LYS A 58 -2.26 9.54 -29.97
CA LYS A 58 -2.32 8.45 -28.99
C LYS A 58 -0.98 7.72 -28.93
N THR A 59 -0.27 7.80 -27.77
CA THR A 59 1.09 7.25 -27.62
C THR A 59 1.18 5.95 -26.86
N GLY A 60 0.08 5.52 -26.22
CA GLY A 60 0.06 4.25 -25.50
C GLY A 60 -1.18 4.09 -24.63
N GLN A 61 -1.41 2.87 -24.19
CA GLN A 61 -2.37 2.51 -23.16
C GLN A 61 -1.60 1.86 -22.04
N GLN A 62 -1.72 2.36 -20.81
CA GLN A 62 -1.11 1.70 -19.66
C GLN A 62 -1.79 0.35 -19.43
N LYS A 63 -1.06 -0.64 -18.93
CA LYS A 63 -1.64 -1.95 -18.60
C LYS A 63 -2.77 -1.78 -17.57
N LYS A 64 -3.87 -2.48 -17.80
CA LYS A 64 -4.95 -2.64 -16.81
C LYS A 64 -4.37 -3.25 -15.53
N LEU A 65 -4.71 -2.70 -14.37
CA LEU A 65 -4.32 -3.29 -13.09
C LEU A 65 -5.02 -4.65 -12.93
N LYS A 66 -4.29 -5.65 -12.45
CA LYS A 66 -4.90 -6.94 -12.10
C LYS A 66 -5.76 -6.75 -10.86
N ASN A 67 -6.95 -7.38 -10.84
CA ASN A 67 -7.86 -7.40 -9.70
C ASN A 67 -8.31 -6.02 -9.19
N ASP A 68 -8.55 -5.04 -10.10
CA ASP A 68 -9.14 -3.75 -9.73
C ASP A 68 -10.66 -3.89 -9.54
N ASP A 69 -11.08 -4.65 -8.52
CA ASP A 69 -12.47 -4.87 -8.13
C ASP A 69 -12.72 -4.38 -6.68
N VAL A 70 -13.92 -3.87 -6.41
CA VAL A 70 -14.36 -3.42 -5.07
C VAL A 70 -14.37 -4.56 -4.06
N SER A 71 -14.52 -5.80 -4.49
CA SER A 71 -14.46 -6.99 -3.64
C SER A 71 -13.16 -7.09 -2.84
N ILE A 72 -12.04 -6.59 -3.40
CA ILE A 72 -10.72 -6.64 -2.75
C ILE A 72 -10.72 -5.96 -1.38
N TYR A 73 -11.42 -4.83 -1.22
CA TYR A 73 -11.54 -4.20 0.10
C TYR A 73 -12.25 -5.09 1.10
N LEU A 74 -13.34 -5.76 0.66
CA LEU A 74 -14.15 -6.61 1.53
C LEU A 74 -13.35 -7.83 2.00
N ASP A 75 -12.47 -8.35 1.15
CA ASP A 75 -11.66 -9.53 1.46
C ASP A 75 -10.39 -9.18 2.24
N ALA A 76 -9.70 -8.09 1.87
CA ALA A 76 -8.43 -7.69 2.48
C ALA A 76 -8.58 -7.02 3.86
N ILE A 77 -9.65 -6.25 4.11
CA ILE A 77 -9.86 -5.57 5.39
C ILE A 77 -9.94 -6.54 6.57
N PRO A 78 -10.68 -7.68 6.51
CA PRO A 78 -10.64 -8.69 7.55
C PRO A 78 -9.23 -9.27 7.79
N MET A 79 -8.44 -9.47 6.72
CA MET A 79 -7.06 -9.95 6.84
C MET A 79 -6.16 -8.91 7.52
N MET A 80 -6.27 -7.63 7.13
CA MET A 80 -5.55 -6.54 7.81
C MET A 80 -5.87 -6.51 9.30
N ALA A 81 -7.14 -6.62 9.67
CA ALA A 81 -7.57 -6.62 11.07
C ALA A 81 -7.06 -7.85 11.84
N LYS A 82 -7.13 -9.03 11.24
CA LYS A 82 -6.72 -10.30 11.86
C LYS A 82 -5.22 -10.32 12.17
N TYR A 83 -4.40 -9.83 11.23
CA TYR A 83 -2.94 -9.88 11.33
C TYR A 83 -2.30 -8.57 11.79
N SER A 84 -3.10 -7.60 12.28
CA SER A 84 -2.62 -6.39 12.94
C SER A 84 -2.88 -6.41 14.44
N SER A 85 -1.94 -5.88 15.22
CA SER A 85 -2.09 -5.61 16.65
C SER A 85 -2.21 -4.11 16.95
N GLY A 86 -2.17 -3.25 15.93
CA GLY A 86 -2.11 -1.80 16.10
C GLY A 86 -2.79 -1.02 14.99
N ALA A 87 -2.24 0.15 14.69
CA ALA A 87 -2.78 1.11 13.74
C ALA A 87 -2.80 0.57 12.30
N ILE A 88 -3.84 0.92 11.57
CA ILE A 88 -4.01 0.59 10.15
C ILE A 88 -4.26 1.87 9.35
N TYR A 89 -3.46 2.09 8.33
CA TYR A 89 -3.60 3.14 7.34
C TYR A 89 -4.01 2.50 6.01
N THR A 90 -5.23 2.78 5.56
CA THR A 90 -5.77 2.24 4.30
C THR A 90 -6.10 3.38 3.35
N TRP A 91 -5.35 3.49 2.27
CA TRP A 91 -5.62 4.45 1.20
C TRP A 91 -6.80 4.00 0.36
N PHE A 92 -7.55 4.94 -0.20
CA PHE A 92 -8.72 4.61 -1.01
C PHE A 92 -9.11 5.73 -1.98
N ALA A 93 -9.91 5.40 -3.00
CA ALA A 93 -10.53 6.42 -3.84
C ALA A 93 -11.74 7.05 -3.14
N GLY A 94 -11.85 8.38 -3.14
CA GLY A 94 -12.96 9.09 -2.50
C GLY A 94 -14.36 8.64 -2.97
N THR A 95 -14.47 8.16 -4.22
CA THR A 95 -15.71 7.58 -4.78
C THR A 95 -16.10 6.24 -4.15
N LYS A 96 -15.17 5.57 -3.47
CA LYS A 96 -15.36 4.29 -2.79
C LYS A 96 -15.45 4.44 -1.25
N ALA A 97 -15.60 5.66 -0.76
CA ALA A 97 -15.66 5.93 0.68
C ALA A 97 -16.72 5.08 1.40
N LYS A 98 -17.94 4.98 0.84
CA LYS A 98 -19.00 4.18 1.43
C LYS A 98 -18.60 2.71 1.61
N ASP A 99 -17.96 2.13 0.61
CA ASP A 99 -17.62 0.70 0.60
C ASP A 99 -16.58 0.38 1.68
N ILE A 100 -15.52 1.18 1.76
CA ILE A 100 -14.45 0.98 2.75
C ILE A 100 -14.93 1.26 4.18
N TYR A 101 -15.75 2.30 4.41
CA TYR A 101 -16.31 2.57 5.73
C TYR A 101 -17.20 1.41 6.18
N ASN A 102 -18.07 0.90 5.31
CA ASN A 102 -18.94 -0.24 5.62
C ASN A 102 -18.11 -1.52 5.89
N ALA A 103 -17.03 -1.75 5.16
CA ALA A 103 -16.17 -2.91 5.36
C ALA A 103 -15.48 -2.89 6.73
N ILE A 104 -14.97 -1.72 7.15
CA ILE A 104 -14.33 -1.55 8.47
C ILE A 104 -15.38 -1.66 9.59
N ASP A 105 -16.54 -1.01 9.44
CA ASP A 105 -17.62 -1.08 10.42
C ASP A 105 -18.16 -2.51 10.58
N GLY A 106 -18.30 -3.23 9.46
CA GLY A 106 -18.79 -4.62 9.44
C GLY A 106 -17.93 -5.61 10.22
N ILE A 107 -16.65 -5.32 10.40
CA ILE A 107 -15.74 -6.12 11.24
C ILE A 107 -15.56 -5.53 12.65
N GLY A 108 -16.27 -4.46 12.99
CA GLY A 108 -16.16 -3.75 14.25
C GLY A 108 -14.85 -3.01 14.42
N GLY A 109 -14.26 -2.49 13.34
CA GLY A 109 -13.05 -1.67 13.40
C GLY A 109 -13.31 -0.30 14.02
N ASP A 110 -12.36 0.21 14.79
CA ASP A 110 -12.42 1.54 15.41
C ASP A 110 -11.80 2.57 14.48
N LEU A 111 -12.63 3.44 13.88
CA LEU A 111 -12.18 4.56 13.05
C LEU A 111 -11.72 5.73 13.93
N HIS A 112 -10.52 6.28 13.63
CA HIS A 112 -9.92 7.36 14.40
C HIS A 112 -9.79 8.66 13.63
N ALA A 113 -9.39 8.61 12.34
CA ALA A 113 -9.25 9.82 11.54
C ALA A 113 -9.36 9.53 10.04
N LEU A 114 -9.75 10.56 9.30
CA LEU A 114 -9.59 10.64 7.86
C LEU A 114 -8.37 11.54 7.57
N ILE A 115 -7.33 10.95 7.03
CA ILE A 115 -6.12 11.66 6.62
C ILE A 115 -6.23 11.99 5.14
N ILE A 116 -5.82 13.19 4.76
CA ILE A 116 -5.88 13.70 3.40
C ILE A 116 -4.46 14.04 2.94
N TRP A 117 -3.95 13.32 1.97
CA TRP A 117 -2.72 13.69 1.29
C TRP A 117 -3.02 14.68 0.17
N ILE A 118 -2.44 15.88 0.24
CA ILE A 118 -2.52 16.91 -0.78
C ILE A 118 -1.43 16.66 -1.83
N LYS A 119 -1.85 16.54 -3.10
CA LYS A 119 -0.94 16.33 -4.24
C LYS A 119 -0.58 17.64 -4.90
N ASN A 120 0.66 17.79 -5.33
CA ASN A 120 1.05 18.86 -6.22
C ASN A 120 0.48 18.62 -7.64
N GLY A 121 -0.50 19.42 -8.04
CA GLY A 121 -1.24 19.31 -9.29
C GLY A 121 -2.61 18.63 -9.16
N GLY A 122 -3.48 18.90 -10.10
CA GLY A 122 -4.82 18.29 -10.19
C GLY A 122 -4.80 17.09 -11.14
N TYR A 123 -5.42 16.00 -10.75
CA TYR A 123 -5.56 14.76 -11.52
C TYR A 123 -7.04 14.51 -11.84
N GLY A 124 -7.31 13.84 -12.94
CA GLY A 124 -8.65 13.45 -13.37
C GLY A 124 -8.83 13.55 -14.89
N ALA A 125 -9.92 12.99 -15.40
CA ALA A 125 -10.26 13.05 -16.80
C ALA A 125 -10.36 14.51 -17.30
N LEU A 126 -10.09 14.73 -18.59
CA LEU A 126 -10.13 16.07 -19.21
C LEU A 126 -11.47 16.76 -18.99
N ASN A 127 -12.57 16.01 -19.01
CA ASN A 127 -13.94 16.47 -18.86
C ASN A 127 -14.49 16.41 -17.43
N ALA A 128 -13.65 16.10 -16.43
CA ALA A 128 -14.09 16.08 -15.03
C ALA A 128 -14.39 17.51 -14.54
N ASN A 129 -15.55 17.71 -13.86
CA ASN A 129 -15.96 18.98 -13.29
C ASN A 129 -14.94 19.49 -12.25
N TYR A 130 -14.41 18.57 -11.44
CA TYR A 130 -13.38 18.90 -10.45
C TYR A 130 -12.13 18.05 -10.65
N LYS A 131 -10.97 18.69 -10.66
CA LYS A 131 -9.68 17.99 -10.66
C LYS A 131 -9.33 17.58 -9.23
N GLN A 132 -9.12 16.30 -9.02
CA GLN A 132 -8.79 15.76 -7.70
C GLN A 132 -7.34 16.12 -7.33
N LYS A 133 -7.16 16.83 -6.23
CA LYS A 133 -5.85 17.27 -5.70
C LYS A 133 -5.45 16.52 -4.43
N HIS A 134 -6.20 15.52 -4.01
CA HIS A 134 -5.95 14.80 -2.77
C HIS A 134 -6.20 13.30 -2.93
N GLU A 135 -5.63 12.54 -2.02
CA GLU A 135 -6.01 11.15 -1.76
C GLU A 135 -6.35 10.97 -0.29
N PRO A 136 -7.49 10.34 0.02
CA PRO A 136 -7.89 10.04 1.39
C PRO A 136 -7.27 8.72 1.87
N CYS A 137 -7.00 8.67 3.17
CA CYS A 137 -6.54 7.48 3.89
C CYS A 137 -7.34 7.35 5.19
N LEU A 138 -7.93 6.20 5.44
CA LEU A 138 -8.54 5.91 6.74
C LEU A 138 -7.47 5.46 7.73
N TYR A 139 -7.46 6.11 8.88
CA TYR A 139 -6.68 5.76 10.05
C TYR A 139 -7.58 5.10 11.08
N TRP A 140 -7.36 3.83 11.32
CA TRP A 140 -8.22 2.99 12.14
C TRP A 140 -7.43 1.87 12.83
N LYS A 141 -8.09 1.07 13.67
CA LYS A 141 -7.51 -0.11 14.31
C LYS A 141 -8.54 -1.21 14.51
N PRO A 142 -8.11 -2.48 14.64
CA PRO A 142 -8.99 -3.54 15.10
C PRO A 142 -9.49 -3.26 16.52
N LYS A 143 -10.72 -3.65 16.81
CA LYS A 143 -11.32 -3.49 18.15
C LYS A 143 -10.45 -4.18 19.22
N GLY A 144 -10.26 -3.52 20.33
CA GLY A 144 -9.51 -4.06 21.47
C GLY A 144 -7.98 -3.96 21.32
N THR A 145 -7.46 -3.39 20.22
CA THR A 145 -6.02 -3.14 20.05
C THR A 145 -5.65 -1.70 20.43
N SER A 146 -4.35 -1.40 20.49
CA SER A 146 -3.82 -0.05 20.73
C SER A 146 -3.25 0.54 19.46
N LEU A 147 -3.43 1.84 19.23
CA LEU A 147 -2.78 2.53 18.12
C LEU A 147 -1.26 2.59 18.26
N ASN A 148 -0.74 2.58 19.50
CA ASN A 148 0.67 2.75 19.81
C ASN A 148 1.27 4.04 19.21
N PHE A 149 0.43 5.09 19.10
CA PHE A 149 0.82 6.39 18.57
C PHE A 149 1.86 7.05 19.49
N CYS A 150 2.93 7.55 18.91
CA CYS A 150 4.02 8.25 19.60
C CYS A 150 4.46 9.53 18.86
N GLY A 151 3.69 9.95 17.85
CA GLY A 151 3.93 11.20 17.14
C GLY A 151 3.69 12.43 18.01
N GLU A 152 4.08 13.58 17.47
CA GLU A 152 3.90 14.87 18.16
C GLU A 152 2.41 15.23 18.30
N THR A 153 2.07 15.98 19.35
CA THR A 153 0.69 16.46 19.57
C THR A 153 0.20 17.47 18.52
N THR A 154 1.11 17.95 17.70
CA THR A 154 0.84 18.89 16.59
C THR A 154 0.58 18.17 15.25
N GLU A 155 0.61 16.85 15.22
CA GLU A 155 0.31 16.10 13.99
C GLU A 155 -1.10 16.41 13.50
N THR A 156 -1.23 16.62 12.18
CA THR A 156 -2.48 16.97 11.54
C THR A 156 -2.95 15.89 10.57
N THR A 157 -4.24 15.92 10.24
CA THR A 157 -4.82 15.02 9.23
C THR A 157 -4.59 15.48 7.79
N ILE A 158 -4.03 16.65 7.58
CA ILE A 158 -3.65 17.16 6.24
C ILE A 158 -2.15 16.94 6.05
N TRP A 159 -1.80 16.15 5.05
CA TRP A 159 -0.41 15.82 4.72
C TRP A 159 -0.03 16.46 3.39
N GLU A 160 0.81 17.47 3.44
CA GLU A 160 1.40 18.12 2.28
C GLU A 160 2.77 17.51 2.02
N ILE A 161 2.79 16.51 1.16
CA ILE A 161 4.00 15.75 0.82
C ILE A 161 4.11 15.70 -0.70
N ASP A 162 5.26 16.17 -1.20
CA ASP A 162 5.55 16.13 -2.62
C ASP A 162 5.69 14.69 -3.14
N LYS A 163 5.30 14.47 -4.40
CA LYS A 163 5.63 13.22 -5.06
C LYS A 163 7.14 13.09 -5.19
N ASP A 164 7.65 11.89 -4.97
CA ASP A 164 9.02 11.55 -5.35
C ASP A 164 9.22 11.96 -6.81
N GLY A 165 10.34 12.65 -7.12
CA GLY A 165 10.57 13.26 -8.45
C GLY A 165 10.25 12.33 -9.61
N LYS A 166 10.40 12.71 -10.86
CA LYS A 166 10.00 11.96 -12.08
C LYS A 166 10.54 10.52 -12.08
N ASN A 167 10.00 9.68 -11.21
CA ASN A 167 10.29 8.25 -11.19
C ASN A 167 9.53 7.56 -12.32
N LYS A 168 10.27 7.01 -13.27
CA LYS A 168 9.73 6.25 -14.41
C LYS A 168 9.25 4.84 -14.03
N MET A 169 9.40 4.42 -12.75
CA MET A 169 9.18 3.04 -12.35
C MET A 169 7.71 2.66 -12.16
N HIS A 170 6.87 3.57 -11.66
CA HIS A 170 5.43 3.30 -11.51
C HIS A 170 4.62 4.61 -11.54
N PRO A 171 3.61 4.75 -12.42
CA PRO A 171 2.86 6.00 -12.57
C PRO A 171 1.99 6.37 -11.37
N THR A 172 1.57 5.39 -10.57
CA THR A 172 0.70 5.56 -9.39
C THR A 172 1.42 5.39 -8.06
N GLN A 173 2.76 5.30 -8.07
CA GLN A 173 3.56 5.10 -6.86
C GLN A 173 3.29 6.18 -5.80
N LYS A 174 3.01 5.75 -4.57
CA LYS A 174 2.97 6.63 -3.41
C LYS A 174 4.39 7.11 -3.05
N PRO A 175 4.56 8.37 -2.64
CA PRO A 175 5.82 8.84 -2.08
C PRO A 175 6.25 8.03 -0.86
N VAL A 176 7.53 7.66 -0.80
CA VAL A 176 8.10 6.97 0.36
C VAL A 176 7.90 7.79 1.65
N ALA A 177 7.93 9.11 1.53
CA ALA A 177 7.75 10.03 2.65
C ALA A 177 6.39 9.89 3.37
N LEU A 178 5.33 9.44 2.67
CA LEU A 178 4.03 9.14 3.31
C LEU A 178 4.16 7.97 4.29
N GLY A 179 4.80 6.89 3.85
CA GLY A 179 5.07 5.73 4.70
C GLY A 179 6.00 6.08 5.87
N VAL A 180 7.08 6.83 5.60
CA VAL A 180 8.01 7.28 6.66
C VAL A 180 7.26 8.09 7.72
N LYS A 181 6.39 9.05 7.32
CA LYS A 181 5.60 9.85 8.25
C LYS A 181 4.66 8.98 9.09
N ALA A 182 3.89 8.09 8.46
CA ALA A 182 2.99 7.20 9.17
C ALA A 182 3.72 6.29 10.16
N ILE A 183 4.80 5.63 9.70
CA ILE A 183 5.56 4.67 10.50
C ILE A 183 6.25 5.34 11.68
N SER A 184 6.83 6.53 11.47
CA SER A 184 7.52 7.27 12.54
C SER A 184 6.60 7.72 13.67
N ASN A 185 5.31 7.84 13.41
CA ASN A 185 4.30 8.21 14.39
C ASN A 185 3.84 7.04 15.28
N HIS A 186 4.44 5.85 15.13
CA HIS A 186 4.02 4.66 15.89
C HIS A 186 5.20 3.90 16.49
N LYS A 187 4.97 3.33 17.67
CA LYS A 187 5.85 2.32 18.25
C LYS A 187 5.55 0.98 17.56
N ALA A 188 6.11 0.82 16.37
CA ALA A 188 5.93 -0.35 15.54
C ALA A 188 7.29 -0.90 15.10
N ASN A 189 7.52 -2.20 15.24
CA ASN A 189 8.69 -2.88 14.72
C ASN A 189 8.40 -3.54 13.36
N THR A 190 7.20 -4.09 13.21
CA THR A 190 6.76 -4.78 12.00
C THR A 190 5.59 -4.04 11.37
N VAL A 191 5.72 -3.75 10.08
CA VAL A 191 4.70 -3.10 9.26
C VAL A 191 4.25 -4.08 8.18
N MET A 192 2.94 -4.27 8.05
CA MET A 192 2.36 -5.09 6.99
C MET A 192 1.84 -4.22 5.85
N ASP A 193 2.10 -4.64 4.61
CA ASP A 193 1.50 -4.08 3.40
C ASP A 193 1.13 -5.21 2.44
N LEU A 194 -0.16 -5.46 2.27
CA LEU A 194 -0.66 -6.54 1.42
C LEU A 194 -0.74 -6.16 -0.08
N PHE A 195 -0.39 -4.90 -0.43
CA PHE A 195 -0.44 -4.37 -1.78
C PHE A 195 0.80 -3.50 -2.07
N LEU A 196 1.98 -4.13 -2.00
CA LEU A 196 3.27 -3.44 -2.04
C LEU A 196 3.52 -2.62 -3.31
N GLY A 197 2.93 -3.01 -4.45
CA GLY A 197 3.16 -2.36 -5.73
C GLY A 197 4.66 -2.29 -6.07
N SER A 198 5.21 -1.09 -6.13
CA SER A 198 6.65 -0.88 -6.38
C SER A 198 7.52 -0.83 -5.12
N GLY A 199 6.98 -1.18 -3.93
CA GLY A 199 7.73 -1.30 -2.68
C GLY A 199 7.99 0.01 -1.94
N SER A 200 7.13 1.02 -2.08
CA SER A 200 7.31 2.29 -1.34
C SER A 200 7.27 2.11 0.16
N THR A 201 6.38 1.25 0.66
CA THR A 201 6.26 0.92 2.08
C THR A 201 7.49 0.18 2.59
N LEU A 202 8.05 -0.74 1.81
CA LEU A 202 9.27 -1.46 2.16
C LEU A 202 10.46 -0.50 2.32
N ILE A 203 10.65 0.43 1.38
CA ILE A 203 11.70 1.44 1.48
C ILE A 203 11.45 2.40 2.65
N ALA A 204 10.18 2.71 2.98
CA ALA A 204 9.87 3.50 4.17
C ALA A 204 10.24 2.75 5.46
N CYS A 205 10.01 1.44 5.53
CA CYS A 205 10.42 0.58 6.63
C CYS A 205 11.94 0.54 6.77
N GLU A 206 12.69 0.34 5.66
CA GLU A 206 14.14 0.37 5.66
C GLU A 206 14.67 1.70 6.20
N LYS A 207 14.13 2.84 5.73
CA LYS A 207 14.52 4.18 6.20
C LYS A 207 14.25 4.44 7.68
N THR A 208 13.26 3.77 8.24
CA THR A 208 12.84 3.95 9.63
C THR A 208 13.32 2.84 10.56
N ASN A 209 14.15 1.92 10.06
CA ASN A 209 14.64 0.74 10.78
C ASN A 209 13.48 -0.11 11.34
N ARG A 210 12.55 -0.45 10.46
CA ARG A 210 11.38 -1.32 10.71
C ARG A 210 11.38 -2.49 9.74
N LYS A 211 10.71 -3.59 10.11
CA LYS A 211 10.53 -4.76 9.24
C LYS A 211 9.26 -4.57 8.41
N CYS A 212 9.35 -4.84 7.12
CA CYS A 212 8.20 -4.88 6.21
C CYS A 212 7.85 -6.33 5.91
N TYR A 213 6.60 -6.71 6.15
CA TYR A 213 6.02 -7.95 5.67
C TYR A 213 5.02 -7.59 4.59
N GLY A 214 5.42 -7.78 3.34
CA GLY A 214 4.71 -7.28 2.19
C GLY A 214 4.28 -8.35 1.20
N MET A 215 3.21 -8.08 0.49
CA MET A 215 2.68 -8.95 -0.56
C MET A 215 2.47 -8.16 -1.85
N GLU A 216 2.72 -8.82 -2.97
CA GLU A 216 2.48 -8.29 -4.32
C GLU A 216 2.05 -9.42 -5.24
N ILE A 217 0.98 -9.22 -5.99
CA ILE A 217 0.39 -10.26 -6.85
C ILE A 217 1.12 -10.40 -8.18
N ASP A 218 1.77 -9.35 -8.68
CA ASP A 218 2.47 -9.39 -9.95
C ASP A 218 3.96 -9.75 -9.76
N PRO A 219 4.42 -10.92 -10.26
CA PRO A 219 5.82 -11.31 -10.17
C PRO A 219 6.80 -10.26 -10.71
N HIS A 220 6.38 -9.50 -11.73
CA HIS A 220 7.21 -8.41 -12.27
C HIS A 220 7.44 -7.31 -11.23
N TYR A 221 6.40 -6.94 -10.46
CA TYR A 221 6.57 -5.95 -9.40
C TYR A 221 7.34 -6.51 -8.20
N CYS A 222 7.27 -7.82 -7.93
CA CYS A 222 8.17 -8.45 -6.95
C CYS A 222 9.64 -8.25 -7.35
N ASP A 223 9.99 -8.44 -8.64
CA ASP A 223 11.36 -8.18 -9.14
C ASP A 223 11.73 -6.69 -9.02
N VAL A 224 10.78 -5.78 -9.27
CA VAL A 224 10.98 -4.33 -9.07
C VAL A 224 11.26 -3.99 -7.61
N ILE A 225 10.51 -4.59 -6.67
CA ILE A 225 10.71 -4.40 -5.21
C ILE A 225 12.11 -4.87 -4.81
N VAL A 226 12.48 -6.09 -5.21
CA VAL A 226 13.79 -6.68 -4.91
C VAL A 226 14.91 -5.77 -5.43
N LYS A 227 14.85 -5.43 -6.73
CA LYS A 227 15.86 -4.55 -7.32
C LYS A 227 15.94 -3.19 -6.63
N ARG A 228 14.81 -2.58 -6.29
CA ARG A 228 14.75 -1.29 -5.61
C ARG A 228 15.41 -1.33 -4.24
N TRP A 229 15.17 -2.39 -3.48
CA TRP A 229 15.78 -2.57 -2.18
C TRP A 229 17.29 -2.85 -2.29
N GLU A 230 17.70 -3.71 -3.24
CA GLU A 230 19.14 -3.96 -3.51
C GLU A 230 19.88 -2.68 -3.94
N ASP A 231 19.26 -1.89 -4.83
CA ASP A 231 19.84 -0.62 -5.29
C ASP A 231 19.93 0.40 -4.13
N TYR A 232 18.99 0.36 -3.18
CA TYR A 232 18.96 1.28 -2.04
C TYR A 232 19.95 0.91 -0.95
N THR A 233 20.08 -0.38 -0.63
CA THR A 233 20.88 -0.86 0.51
C THR A 233 22.28 -1.33 0.13
N GLY A 234 22.48 -1.72 -1.13
CA GLY A 234 23.68 -2.42 -1.59
C GLY A 234 23.74 -3.90 -1.22
N ASN A 235 22.77 -4.41 -0.49
CA ASN A 235 22.67 -5.82 -0.10
C ASN A 235 22.03 -6.68 -1.20
N LYS A 236 22.06 -8.01 -1.02
CA LYS A 236 21.38 -8.96 -1.91
C LYS A 236 20.19 -9.59 -1.23
N ALA A 237 19.09 -9.70 -1.98
CA ALA A 237 17.90 -10.43 -1.54
C ALA A 237 18.10 -11.92 -1.72
N GLU A 238 17.50 -12.71 -0.84
CA GLU A 238 17.45 -14.17 -0.91
C GLU A 238 16.07 -14.62 -1.34
N ARG A 239 15.98 -15.50 -2.35
CA ARG A 239 14.73 -16.08 -2.82
C ARG A 239 14.51 -17.44 -2.19
N ILE A 240 13.33 -17.63 -1.62
CA ILE A 240 12.80 -18.92 -1.18
C ILE A 240 11.74 -19.33 -2.21
N GLU A 241 12.05 -20.34 -3.01
CA GLU A 241 11.12 -20.83 -4.04
C GLU A 241 9.84 -21.40 -3.42
N ALA A 242 8.74 -21.28 -4.14
CA ALA A 242 7.51 -21.97 -3.78
C ALA A 242 7.79 -23.48 -3.73
N ALA A 243 7.26 -24.17 -2.71
CA ALA A 243 7.33 -25.63 -2.67
C ALA A 243 6.66 -26.16 -3.95
N SER A 244 7.35 -27.06 -4.65
CA SER A 244 6.78 -27.73 -5.81
C SER A 244 5.52 -28.49 -5.37
N ALA A 245 4.38 -28.17 -5.98
CA ALA A 245 3.09 -28.81 -5.72
C ALA A 245 3.07 -30.27 -6.22
#